data_e5a75d246931d927d5d114ac71291dc3
#
_entry.id   e5a75d246931d927d5d114ac71291dc3
#
_cell.length_a   1.000
_cell.length_b   1.000
_cell.length_c   1.000
_cell.angle_alpha   90.00
_cell.angle_beta   90.00
_cell.angle_gamma   90.00
#
_symmetry.space_group_name_H-M   'P 1'
#
loop_
_entity.id
_entity.type
_entity.pdbx_description
1 polymer ?
#
loop_
_entity_poly.entity_id
_entity_poly.type
_entity_poly.pdbx_seq_one_letter_code
_entity_poly.pdbx_strand_id
1 'polypeptide(L)'
;MRTLRYLLASLALLAGFVTAEAQEPGQVPDKTITLDYCPTDITASTGFEVVLRPGTENKVDLYVDNIDKIKCSTDASKKSLRISMRPTFGTIKDDDHTYLAVVTLTDLNGLTALKAETGAELHIDKNYRPTKIARLELKCFTGGELLFTGDAREVIATAATGGELYLSGKHRTLKLKSKTGSGIEYTGSFHLADMHAGTGGEITLTGTGDTVSISASSGGEVDGSDLTVKGGTLDADLSSEITIRCNDRRNITCDGKGDIEIISAK
;
A
#
# COMPACT_ATOMS: atom_id res chain seq x y z
N MET A 1 17.37 29.60 -2.60
CA MET A 1 16.18 29.74 -3.48
C MET A 1 15.84 28.41 -4.20
N ARG A 2 16.06 27.26 -3.58
CA ARG A 2 15.69 25.93 -4.10
C ARG A 2 14.61 25.21 -3.27
N THR A 3 14.28 25.72 -2.10
CA THR A 3 13.33 25.13 -1.12
C THR A 3 11.85 25.42 -1.40
N LEU A 4 11.52 26.21 -2.42
CA LEU A 4 10.12 26.60 -2.67
C LEU A 4 9.42 25.75 -3.76
N ARG A 5 10.11 24.78 -4.37
CA ARG A 5 9.52 23.94 -5.43
C ARG A 5 8.92 22.62 -4.93
N TYR A 6 9.30 22.16 -3.75
CA TYR A 6 8.84 20.89 -3.20
C TYR A 6 7.59 21.02 -2.31
N LEU A 7 7.29 22.22 -1.81
CA LEU A 7 6.07 22.46 -0.99
C LEU A 7 4.77 22.49 -1.81
N LEU A 8 4.86 22.51 -3.14
CA LEU A 8 3.70 22.47 -4.03
C LEU A 8 3.40 21.06 -4.58
N ALA A 9 4.34 20.13 -4.46
CA ALA A 9 4.13 18.75 -4.90
C ALA A 9 3.36 17.92 -3.85
N SER A 10 3.62 18.14 -2.56
CA SER A 10 2.93 17.42 -1.47
C SER A 10 1.48 17.85 -1.24
N LEU A 11 1.08 19.04 -1.68
CA LEU A 11 -0.31 19.51 -1.57
C LEU A 11 -1.17 19.12 -2.78
N ALA A 12 -0.56 18.71 -3.89
CA ALA A 12 -1.26 18.28 -5.10
C ALA A 12 -1.62 16.78 -5.08
N LEU A 13 -0.92 15.94 -4.31
CA LEU A 13 -1.23 14.51 -4.19
C LEU A 13 -2.47 14.23 -3.35
N LEU A 14 -2.89 15.14 -2.45
CA LEU A 14 -4.14 15.00 -1.69
C LEU A 14 -5.40 15.36 -2.51
N ALA A 15 -5.25 15.92 -3.71
CA ALA A 15 -6.37 16.31 -4.56
C ALA A 15 -6.58 15.37 -5.76
N GLY A 16 -5.75 14.35 -5.90
CA GLY A 16 -5.79 13.38 -7.00
C GLY A 16 -6.35 12.00 -6.65
N PHE A 17 -6.96 11.83 -5.46
CA PHE A 17 -7.82 10.68 -5.25
C PHE A 17 -9.01 10.83 -6.22
N VAL A 18 -8.85 10.29 -7.41
CA VAL A 18 -10.00 9.80 -8.17
C VAL A 18 -10.64 8.81 -7.20
N THR A 19 -11.65 9.27 -6.48
CA THR A 19 -12.53 8.37 -5.75
C THR A 19 -13.04 7.41 -6.80
N ALA A 20 -12.53 6.18 -6.82
CA ALA A 20 -13.25 5.10 -7.46
C ALA A 20 -14.68 5.26 -6.98
N GLU A 21 -15.56 5.70 -7.86
CA GLU A 21 -16.97 5.86 -7.52
C GLU A 21 -17.40 4.46 -7.10
N ALA A 22 -17.66 4.30 -5.80
CA ALA A 22 -18.27 3.10 -5.31
C ALA A 22 -19.44 2.82 -6.25
N GLN A 23 -19.35 1.71 -6.99
CA GLN A 23 -20.31 1.21 -7.95
C GLN A 23 -21.69 1.84 -7.76
N GLU A 24 -22.24 2.47 -8.79
CA GLU A 24 -23.58 3.08 -8.71
C GLU A 24 -24.56 2.02 -8.21
N PRO A 25 -25.43 2.34 -7.23
CA PRO A 25 -26.41 1.38 -6.72
C PRO A 25 -27.32 0.93 -7.87
N GLY A 26 -27.15 -0.30 -8.34
CA GLY A 26 -28.01 -0.88 -9.38
C GLY A 26 -27.32 -1.49 -10.60
N GLN A 27 -26.01 -1.35 -10.74
CA GLN A 27 -25.31 -2.02 -11.83
C GLN A 27 -25.25 -3.53 -11.60
N VAL A 28 -25.69 -4.32 -12.57
CA VAL A 28 -25.62 -5.78 -12.54
C VAL A 28 -24.23 -6.24 -12.99
N PRO A 29 -23.54 -7.12 -12.25
CA PRO A 29 -22.25 -7.65 -12.71
C PRO A 29 -22.39 -8.45 -14.01
N ASP A 30 -21.41 -8.33 -14.91
CA ASP A 30 -21.34 -9.13 -16.12
C ASP A 30 -21.12 -10.60 -15.82
N LYS A 31 -20.46 -10.89 -14.69
CA LYS A 31 -20.25 -12.24 -14.18
C LYS A 31 -20.05 -12.25 -12.68
N THR A 32 -20.72 -13.20 -12.00
CA THR A 32 -20.44 -13.54 -10.60
C THR A 32 -19.77 -14.90 -10.52
N ILE A 33 -18.71 -15.01 -9.72
CA ILE A 33 -17.98 -16.24 -9.43
C ILE A 33 -18.11 -16.50 -7.93
N THR A 34 -18.84 -17.53 -7.54
CA THR A 34 -18.93 -17.96 -6.13
C THR A 34 -17.66 -18.71 -5.75
N LEU A 35 -17.16 -18.46 -4.55
CA LEU A 35 -15.98 -19.11 -3.99
C LEU A 35 -16.37 -20.03 -2.85
N ASP A 36 -15.93 -21.30 -2.91
CA ASP A 36 -16.21 -22.31 -1.86
C ASP A 36 -15.38 -22.09 -0.57
N TYR A 37 -14.51 -21.08 -0.56
CA TYR A 37 -13.65 -20.73 0.57
C TYR A 37 -13.51 -19.19 0.67
N CYS A 38 -13.09 -18.73 1.85
CA CYS A 38 -12.71 -17.32 2.04
C CYS A 38 -11.23 -17.12 1.66
N PRO A 39 -10.91 -16.43 0.56
CA PRO A 39 -9.53 -16.11 0.21
C PRO A 39 -8.86 -15.26 1.28
N THR A 40 -7.61 -15.57 1.59
CA THR A 40 -6.76 -14.81 2.52
C THR A 40 -5.57 -14.16 1.83
N ASP A 41 -5.24 -14.60 0.60
CA ASP A 41 -4.19 -14.06 -0.27
C ASP A 41 -4.85 -13.60 -1.59
N ILE A 42 -4.82 -12.30 -1.85
CA ILE A 42 -5.50 -11.70 -2.99
C ILE A 42 -4.51 -10.91 -3.83
N THR A 43 -4.49 -11.20 -5.13
CA THR A 43 -3.64 -10.52 -6.11
C THR A 43 -4.50 -9.88 -7.19
N ALA A 44 -4.35 -8.57 -7.37
CA ALA A 44 -4.80 -7.81 -8.53
C ALA A 44 -3.64 -7.61 -9.50
N SER A 45 -3.86 -7.75 -10.79
CA SER A 45 -2.80 -7.59 -11.79
C SER A 45 -3.32 -7.10 -13.12
N THR A 46 -2.49 -6.37 -13.86
CA THR A 46 -2.74 -6.00 -15.26
C THR A 46 -3.94 -5.05 -15.41
N GLY A 47 -3.87 -3.87 -14.78
CA GLY A 47 -4.84 -2.78 -14.93
C GLY A 47 -6.24 -3.06 -14.36
N PHE A 48 -6.38 -4.03 -13.44
CA PHE A 48 -7.63 -4.26 -12.72
C PHE A 48 -7.74 -3.37 -11.49
N GLU A 49 -8.91 -2.78 -11.30
CA GLU A 49 -9.34 -2.27 -10.00
C GLU A 49 -10.04 -3.39 -9.22
N VAL A 50 -9.56 -3.69 -8.02
CA VAL A 50 -10.11 -4.73 -7.14
C VAL A 50 -10.51 -4.13 -5.81
N VAL A 51 -11.82 -4.16 -5.51
CA VAL A 51 -12.41 -3.66 -4.26
C VAL A 51 -12.77 -4.83 -3.36
N LEU A 52 -12.24 -4.85 -2.14
CA LEU A 52 -12.57 -5.85 -1.13
C LEU A 52 -13.64 -5.31 -0.19
N ARG A 53 -14.75 -6.04 -0.04
CA ARG A 53 -15.84 -5.65 0.87
C ARG A 53 -16.29 -6.80 1.76
N PRO A 54 -16.83 -6.52 2.96
CA PRO A 54 -17.46 -7.56 3.79
C PRO A 54 -18.81 -8.01 3.21
N GLY A 55 -19.17 -9.26 3.47
CA GLY A 55 -20.48 -9.79 3.12
C GLY A 55 -20.79 -11.13 3.75
N THR A 56 -21.90 -11.72 3.36
CA THR A 56 -22.39 -12.99 3.91
C THR A 56 -21.95 -14.21 3.10
N GLU A 57 -21.35 -14.00 1.93
CA GLU A 57 -20.86 -15.03 1.02
C GLU A 57 -19.50 -14.63 0.45
N ASN A 58 -18.72 -15.61 -0.01
CA ASN A 58 -17.45 -15.34 -0.70
C ASN A 58 -17.70 -15.40 -2.19
N LYS A 59 -17.51 -14.28 -2.89
CA LYS A 59 -17.72 -14.17 -4.33
C LYS A 59 -16.88 -13.07 -4.96
N VAL A 60 -16.76 -13.14 -6.28
CA VAL A 60 -16.19 -12.09 -7.14
C VAL A 60 -17.27 -11.67 -8.14
N ASP A 61 -17.69 -10.43 -8.06
CA ASP A 61 -18.55 -9.77 -9.05
C ASP A 61 -17.64 -8.99 -10.02
N LEU A 62 -17.71 -9.31 -11.31
CA LEU A 62 -16.90 -8.71 -12.37
C LEU A 62 -17.75 -7.73 -13.18
N TYR A 63 -17.24 -6.52 -13.39
CA TYR A 63 -17.82 -5.45 -14.21
C TYR A 63 -16.78 -5.11 -15.28
N VAL A 64 -16.96 -5.66 -16.49
CA VAL A 64 -15.93 -5.65 -17.52
C VAL A 64 -16.55 -5.69 -18.91
N ASP A 65 -16.04 -4.93 -19.85
CA ASP A 65 -16.58 -4.88 -21.21
C ASP A 65 -16.41 -6.20 -21.97
N ASN A 66 -15.40 -7.00 -21.63
CA ASN A 66 -15.13 -8.27 -22.30
C ASN A 66 -14.63 -9.33 -21.31
N ILE A 67 -15.55 -10.20 -20.92
CA ILE A 67 -15.30 -11.28 -19.97
C ILE A 67 -14.25 -12.31 -20.43
N ASP A 68 -14.09 -12.51 -21.74
CA ASP A 68 -13.12 -13.47 -22.29
C ASP A 68 -11.67 -13.04 -22.08
N LYS A 69 -11.43 -11.74 -21.88
CA LYS A 69 -10.11 -11.22 -21.55
C LYS A 69 -9.74 -11.41 -20.09
N ILE A 70 -10.66 -11.84 -19.23
CA ILE A 70 -10.45 -11.93 -17.80
C ILE A 70 -9.98 -13.32 -17.41
N LYS A 71 -9.02 -13.34 -16.48
CA LYS A 71 -8.55 -14.54 -15.81
C LYS A 71 -8.72 -14.39 -14.31
N CYS A 72 -9.70 -15.08 -13.76
CA CYS A 72 -9.86 -15.27 -12.34
C CYS A 72 -9.32 -16.67 -11.99
N SER A 73 -8.23 -16.72 -11.20
CA SER A 73 -7.59 -17.97 -10.80
C SER A 73 -7.74 -18.16 -9.29
N THR A 74 -8.21 -19.33 -8.89
CA THR A 74 -8.49 -19.70 -7.51
C THR A 74 -7.68 -20.92 -7.12
N ASP A 75 -7.12 -20.93 -5.90
CA ASP A 75 -6.47 -22.09 -5.30
C ASP A 75 -6.95 -22.24 -3.86
N ALA A 76 -7.92 -23.15 -3.65
CA ALA A 76 -8.52 -23.38 -2.34
C ALA A 76 -7.51 -23.91 -1.31
N SER A 77 -6.50 -24.67 -1.73
CA SER A 77 -5.47 -25.22 -0.84
C SER A 77 -4.59 -24.14 -0.23
N LYS A 78 -4.33 -23.06 -0.99
CA LYS A 78 -3.57 -21.88 -0.58
C LYS A 78 -4.45 -20.73 -0.13
N LYS A 79 -5.77 -20.87 -0.23
CA LYS A 79 -6.75 -19.79 -0.03
C LYS A 79 -6.41 -18.53 -0.83
N SER A 80 -5.94 -18.71 -2.07
CA SER A 80 -5.52 -17.60 -2.91
C SER A 80 -6.51 -17.32 -4.05
N LEU A 81 -6.65 -16.03 -4.36
CA LEU A 81 -7.44 -15.50 -5.46
C LEU A 81 -6.55 -14.54 -6.28
N ARG A 82 -6.45 -14.77 -7.58
CA ARG A 82 -5.78 -13.84 -8.51
C ARG A 82 -6.74 -13.39 -9.60
N ILE A 83 -6.84 -12.08 -9.78
CA ILE A 83 -7.64 -11.44 -10.81
C ILE A 83 -6.68 -10.70 -11.74
N SER A 84 -6.74 -10.99 -13.03
CA SER A 84 -5.84 -10.41 -14.04
C SER A 84 -6.46 -10.43 -15.43
N MET A 85 -5.93 -9.64 -16.33
CA MET A 85 -6.22 -9.80 -17.76
C MET A 85 -5.41 -10.97 -18.34
N ARG A 86 -5.97 -11.61 -19.36
CA ARG A 86 -5.21 -12.56 -20.20
C ARG A 86 -4.25 -11.76 -21.09
N PRO A 87 -3.01 -12.20 -21.28
CA PRO A 87 -2.11 -11.56 -22.23
C PRO A 87 -2.75 -11.57 -23.63
N THR A 88 -2.98 -10.41 -24.21
CA THR A 88 -3.40 -10.28 -25.61
C THR A 88 -2.22 -9.75 -26.41
N PHE A 89 -1.87 -10.41 -27.51
CA PHE A 89 -0.93 -9.86 -28.49
C PHE A 89 -1.63 -8.74 -29.25
N GLY A 90 -1.26 -7.49 -28.99
CA GLY A 90 -1.78 -6.30 -29.66
C GLY A 90 -1.64 -5.06 -28.79
N THR A 91 -1.56 -3.90 -29.43
CA THR A 91 -1.66 -2.61 -28.73
C THR A 91 -3.01 -2.54 -28.02
N ILE A 92 -2.97 -2.43 -26.68
CA ILE A 92 -4.12 -1.98 -25.91
C ILE A 92 -4.37 -0.57 -26.43
N LYS A 93 -5.41 -0.37 -27.23
CA LYS A 93 -5.89 0.97 -27.50
C LYS A 93 -6.42 1.50 -26.17
N ASP A 94 -6.00 2.70 -25.86
CA ASP A 94 -6.46 3.50 -24.72
C ASP A 94 -7.93 3.87 -24.95
N ASP A 95 -8.81 2.89 -24.76
CA ASP A 95 -10.25 3.09 -24.72
C ASP A 95 -10.64 3.03 -23.24
N ASP A 96 -11.54 3.88 -22.79
CA ASP A 96 -12.11 3.99 -21.44
C ASP A 96 -12.77 2.68 -20.96
N HIS A 97 -12.00 1.61 -20.86
CA HIS A 97 -12.50 0.29 -20.43
C HIS A 97 -12.44 0.17 -18.93
N THR A 98 -13.58 -0.05 -18.30
CA THR A 98 -13.66 -0.35 -16.87
C THR A 98 -13.36 -1.83 -16.64
N TYR A 99 -12.33 -2.11 -15.83
CA TYR A 99 -12.00 -3.44 -15.37
C TYR A 99 -12.09 -3.48 -13.84
N LEU A 100 -13.31 -3.54 -13.33
CA LEU A 100 -13.60 -3.57 -11.90
C LEU A 100 -13.98 -4.98 -11.45
N ALA A 101 -13.39 -5.42 -10.34
CA ALA A 101 -13.78 -6.63 -9.64
C ALA A 101 -14.11 -6.31 -8.18
N VAL A 102 -15.32 -6.61 -7.75
CA VAL A 102 -15.74 -6.49 -6.35
C VAL A 102 -15.65 -7.87 -5.71
N VAL A 103 -14.72 -8.03 -4.77
CA VAL A 103 -14.52 -9.27 -4.02
C VAL A 103 -15.23 -9.16 -2.68
N THR A 104 -16.32 -9.89 -2.52
CA THR A 104 -17.05 -9.97 -1.27
C THR A 104 -16.50 -11.12 -0.43
N LEU A 105 -16.16 -10.86 0.84
CA LEU A 105 -15.57 -11.82 1.75
C LEU A 105 -16.34 -11.89 3.06
N THR A 106 -16.50 -13.11 3.58
CA THR A 106 -17.14 -13.34 4.88
C THR A 106 -16.25 -12.96 6.06
N ASP A 107 -14.92 -12.93 5.86
CA ASP A 107 -13.94 -12.54 6.88
C ASP A 107 -12.76 -11.77 6.27
N LEU A 108 -12.75 -10.46 6.43
CA LEU A 108 -11.62 -9.59 6.05
C LEU A 108 -10.53 -9.56 7.13
N ASN A 109 -10.78 -9.99 8.37
CA ASN A 109 -9.75 -10.10 9.39
C ASN A 109 -8.84 -11.32 9.18
N GLY A 110 -9.27 -12.27 8.37
CA GLY A 110 -8.49 -13.43 7.95
C GLY A 110 -7.47 -13.15 6.85
N LEU A 111 -7.42 -11.94 6.28
CA LEU A 111 -6.46 -11.57 5.24
C LEU A 111 -5.01 -11.75 5.72
N THR A 112 -4.18 -12.34 4.87
CA THR A 112 -2.76 -12.59 5.13
C THR A 112 -1.85 -11.92 4.11
N ALA A 113 -2.31 -11.74 2.86
CA ALA A 113 -1.56 -11.08 1.81
C ALA A 113 -2.47 -10.32 0.83
N LEU A 114 -2.05 -9.11 0.45
CA LEU A 114 -2.64 -8.32 -0.63
C LEU A 114 -1.54 -7.87 -1.59
N LYS A 115 -1.80 -7.97 -2.89
CA LYS A 115 -0.81 -7.67 -3.91
C LYS A 115 -1.42 -6.97 -5.11
N ALA A 116 -0.84 -5.83 -5.47
CA ALA A 116 -1.16 -5.08 -6.68
C ALA A 116 0.05 -5.08 -7.63
N GLU A 117 -0.15 -5.49 -8.88
CA GLU A 117 0.92 -5.64 -9.85
C GLU A 117 0.51 -5.09 -11.23
N THR A 118 1.48 -4.55 -11.95
CA THR A 118 1.33 -4.23 -13.38
C THR A 118 0.14 -3.29 -13.63
N GLY A 119 0.17 -2.13 -12.98
CA GLY A 119 -0.85 -1.09 -13.13
C GLY A 119 -2.22 -1.44 -12.53
N ALA A 120 -2.31 -2.47 -11.70
CA ALA A 120 -3.55 -2.79 -11.00
C ALA A 120 -3.70 -1.97 -9.73
N GLU A 121 -4.95 -1.68 -9.37
CA GLU A 121 -5.34 -1.04 -8.12
C GLU A 121 -6.04 -2.06 -7.21
N LEU A 122 -5.69 -2.09 -5.92
CA LEU A 122 -6.35 -2.95 -4.94
C LEU A 122 -6.62 -2.19 -3.66
N HIS A 123 -7.87 -2.14 -3.20
CA HIS A 123 -8.23 -1.46 -1.96
C HIS A 123 -9.37 -2.16 -1.21
N ILE A 124 -9.49 -1.85 0.08
CA ILE A 124 -10.64 -2.22 0.90
C ILE A 124 -11.71 -1.12 0.75
N ASP A 125 -12.98 -1.51 0.68
CA ASP A 125 -14.10 -0.58 0.65
C ASP A 125 -13.94 0.47 1.76
N LYS A 126 -14.03 1.76 1.40
CA LYS A 126 -13.85 2.91 2.28
C LYS A 126 -14.75 2.91 3.53
N ASN A 127 -15.89 2.21 3.46
CA ASN A 127 -16.85 2.11 4.56
C ASN A 127 -16.50 0.97 5.53
N TYR A 128 -15.42 0.22 5.28
CA TYR A 128 -15.03 -0.89 6.12
C TYR A 128 -13.55 -0.78 6.55
N ARG A 129 -13.31 -1.16 7.81
CA ARG A 129 -11.97 -1.18 8.39
C ARG A 129 -11.76 -2.47 9.19
N PRO A 130 -10.96 -3.43 8.70
CA PRO A 130 -10.59 -4.59 9.50
C PRO A 130 -9.74 -4.16 10.71
N THR A 131 -9.97 -4.77 11.89
CA THR A 131 -9.33 -4.33 13.14
C THR A 131 -8.64 -5.47 13.92
N LYS A 132 -8.66 -6.70 13.38
CA LYS A 132 -8.16 -7.89 14.08
C LYS A 132 -7.23 -8.76 13.23
N ILE A 133 -6.56 -8.17 12.26
CA ILE A 133 -5.60 -8.92 11.42
C ILE A 133 -4.36 -9.24 12.27
N ALA A 134 -3.97 -10.52 12.30
CA ALA A 134 -2.80 -10.94 13.05
C ALA A 134 -1.50 -10.53 12.34
N ARG A 135 -1.39 -10.81 11.05
CA ARG A 135 -0.25 -10.49 10.19
C ARG A 135 -0.73 -10.26 8.77
N LEU A 136 -0.25 -9.20 8.14
CA LEU A 136 -0.59 -8.84 6.77
C LEU A 136 0.67 -8.53 5.98
N GLU A 137 0.81 -9.15 4.82
CA GLU A 137 1.82 -8.82 3.83
C GLU A 137 1.17 -8.00 2.70
N LEU A 138 1.72 -6.80 2.44
CA LEU A 138 1.29 -5.89 1.38
C LEU A 138 2.41 -5.78 0.34
N LYS A 139 2.08 -5.99 -0.93
CA LYS A 139 3.06 -5.90 -2.03
C LYS A 139 2.51 -5.07 -3.18
N CYS A 140 3.30 -4.10 -3.60
CA CYS A 140 2.95 -3.24 -4.73
C CYS A 140 4.12 -3.15 -5.70
N PHE A 141 3.90 -3.58 -6.96
CA PHE A 141 4.98 -3.68 -7.95
C PHE A 141 4.55 -3.17 -9.32
N THR A 142 5.51 -2.68 -10.09
CA THR A 142 5.36 -2.39 -11.53
C THR A 142 4.18 -1.46 -11.81
N GLY A 143 4.18 -0.29 -11.15
CA GLY A 143 3.14 0.72 -11.32
C GLY A 143 1.77 0.31 -10.73
N GLY A 144 1.71 -0.73 -9.88
CA GLY A 144 0.50 -1.05 -9.15
C GLY A 144 0.22 -0.03 -8.05
N GLU A 145 -1.02 0.04 -7.58
CA GLU A 145 -1.46 0.86 -6.45
C GLU A 145 -2.19 0.00 -5.43
N LEU A 146 -1.84 0.15 -4.14
CA LEU A 146 -2.46 -0.61 -3.07
C LEU A 146 -2.83 0.30 -1.90
N LEU A 147 -4.15 0.37 -1.57
CA LEU A 147 -4.64 1.12 -0.43
C LEU A 147 -5.16 0.17 0.64
N PHE A 148 -4.60 0.24 1.83
CA PHE A 148 -5.06 -0.50 2.98
C PHE A 148 -5.34 0.41 4.17
N THR A 149 -6.58 0.38 4.64
CA THR A 149 -6.99 1.04 5.89
C THR A 149 -7.48 -0.02 6.87
N GLY A 150 -6.74 -0.23 7.96
CA GLY A 150 -7.09 -1.27 8.95
C GLY A 150 -6.05 -1.42 10.05
N ASP A 151 -6.43 -2.15 11.10
CA ASP A 151 -5.52 -2.44 12.20
C ASP A 151 -5.01 -3.89 12.09
N ALA A 152 -3.70 -4.07 12.16
CA ALA A 152 -3.06 -5.37 12.16
C ALA A 152 -1.94 -5.42 13.21
N ARG A 153 -1.73 -6.58 13.81
CA ARG A 153 -0.65 -6.73 14.78
C ARG A 153 0.72 -6.58 14.14
N GLU A 154 0.93 -7.20 12.98
CA GLU A 154 2.15 -7.09 12.19
C GLU A 154 1.78 -6.76 10.73
N VAL A 155 2.45 -5.75 10.17
CA VAL A 155 2.38 -5.43 8.73
C VAL A 155 3.77 -5.48 8.13
N ILE A 156 3.89 -6.12 6.97
CA ILE A 156 5.08 -6.13 6.13
C ILE A 156 4.66 -5.59 4.77
N ALA A 157 5.07 -4.36 4.46
CA ALA A 157 4.74 -3.67 3.22
C ALA A 157 5.99 -3.52 2.35
N THR A 158 5.87 -3.86 1.07
CA THR A 158 6.94 -3.69 0.09
C THR A 158 6.39 -3.05 -1.17
N ALA A 159 6.96 -1.93 -1.56
CA ALA A 159 6.74 -1.29 -2.84
C ALA A 159 8.03 -1.32 -3.67
N ALA A 160 7.92 -1.58 -4.98
CA ALA A 160 9.07 -1.56 -5.87
C ALA A 160 8.65 -1.28 -7.33
N THR A 161 9.61 -0.79 -8.11
CA THR A 161 9.43 -0.59 -9.57
C THR A 161 8.23 0.31 -9.88
N GLY A 162 8.18 1.48 -9.25
CA GLY A 162 7.11 2.47 -9.44
C GLY A 162 5.76 2.07 -8.82
N GLY A 163 5.73 1.09 -7.91
CA GLY A 163 4.50 0.76 -7.17
C GLY A 163 4.25 1.75 -6.05
N GLU A 164 2.96 2.10 -5.81
CA GLU A 164 2.53 3.04 -4.79
C GLU A 164 1.69 2.32 -3.72
N LEU A 165 2.04 2.49 -2.44
CA LEU A 165 1.37 1.82 -1.33
C LEU A 165 0.93 2.82 -0.27
N TYR A 166 -0.37 2.88 -0.01
CA TYR A 166 -1.00 3.73 1.00
C TYR A 166 -1.50 2.86 2.15
N LEU A 167 -0.93 3.06 3.33
CA LEU A 167 -1.22 2.26 4.51
C LEU A 167 -1.68 3.14 5.67
N SER A 168 -2.83 2.84 6.24
CA SER A 168 -3.26 3.55 7.45
C SER A 168 -3.79 2.60 8.53
N GLY A 169 -3.44 2.89 9.80
CA GLY A 169 -3.93 2.09 10.92
C GLY A 169 -3.04 2.07 12.15
N LYS A 170 -3.39 1.12 13.06
CA LYS A 170 -2.64 0.87 14.28
C LYS A 170 -1.94 -0.49 14.19
N HIS A 171 -0.63 -0.48 14.39
CA HIS A 171 0.17 -1.70 14.27
C HIS A 171 1.11 -1.87 15.48
N ARG A 172 1.35 -3.11 15.90
CA ARG A 172 2.39 -3.37 16.88
C ARG A 172 3.76 -3.37 16.24
N THR A 173 3.88 -4.04 15.08
CA THR A 173 5.12 -4.11 14.32
C THR A 173 4.85 -3.72 12.87
N LEU A 174 5.65 -2.79 12.36
CA LEU A 174 5.56 -2.26 11.01
C LEU A 174 6.90 -2.46 10.31
N LYS A 175 6.90 -3.12 9.14
CA LYS A 175 8.08 -3.24 8.27
C LYS A 175 7.75 -2.64 6.92
N LEU A 176 8.45 -1.57 6.54
CA LEU A 176 8.24 -0.87 5.28
C LEU A 176 9.50 -0.98 4.42
N LYS A 177 9.33 -1.28 3.14
CA LYS A 177 10.43 -1.34 2.19
C LYS A 177 10.03 -0.74 0.86
N SER A 178 10.62 0.41 0.52
CA SER A 178 10.44 1.08 -0.75
C SER A 178 11.72 1.05 -1.58
N LYS A 179 11.61 0.70 -2.88
CA LYS A 179 12.76 0.54 -3.77
C LYS A 179 12.42 0.87 -5.22
N THR A 180 13.44 1.28 -5.97
CA THR A 180 13.35 1.42 -7.44
C THR A 180 12.23 2.37 -7.86
N GLY A 181 12.30 3.60 -7.33
CA GLY A 181 11.36 4.68 -7.66
C GLY A 181 9.92 4.38 -7.24
N SER A 182 9.71 3.70 -6.13
CA SER A 182 8.38 3.43 -5.57
C SER A 182 8.11 4.30 -4.34
N GLY A 183 6.83 4.42 -3.96
CA GLY A 183 6.36 5.18 -2.81
C GLY A 183 5.65 4.32 -1.77
N ILE A 184 5.83 4.65 -0.49
CA ILE A 184 5.00 4.15 0.60
C ILE A 184 4.58 5.33 1.46
N GLU A 185 3.28 5.56 1.59
CA GLU A 185 2.72 6.50 2.55
C GLU A 185 2.10 5.75 3.73
N TYR A 186 2.50 6.11 4.94
CA TYR A 186 1.96 5.56 6.16
C TYR A 186 1.33 6.63 7.04
N THR A 187 0.10 6.39 7.50
CA THR A 187 -0.57 7.25 8.49
C THR A 187 -1.11 6.42 9.64
N GLY A 188 -0.62 6.67 10.87
CA GLY A 188 -1.16 5.92 12.01
C GLY A 188 -0.27 5.87 13.25
N SER A 189 -0.29 4.72 13.93
CA SER A 189 0.53 4.51 15.10
C SER A 189 1.13 3.11 15.16
N PHE A 190 2.36 2.99 15.71
CA PHE A 190 3.03 1.71 15.89
C PHE A 190 3.86 1.67 17.19
N HIS A 191 4.22 0.45 17.62
CA HIS A 191 5.20 0.29 18.70
C HIS A 191 6.63 0.14 18.16
N LEU A 192 6.82 -0.71 17.14
CA LEU A 192 8.12 -0.97 16.55
C LEU A 192 8.01 -0.83 15.03
N ALA A 193 8.95 -0.10 14.43
CA ALA A 193 9.03 -0.04 12.98
C ALA A 193 10.46 -0.27 12.48
N ASP A 194 10.57 -1.03 11.39
CA ASP A 194 11.80 -1.25 10.63
C ASP A 194 11.53 -0.81 9.18
N MET A 195 12.27 0.20 8.73
CA MET A 195 12.00 0.89 7.46
C MET A 195 13.27 0.97 6.61
N HIS A 196 13.10 0.72 5.32
CA HIS A 196 14.19 0.82 4.37
C HIS A 196 13.72 1.49 3.08
N ALA A 197 14.32 2.64 2.74
CA ALA A 197 14.18 3.28 1.46
C ALA A 197 15.47 3.12 0.65
N GLY A 198 15.38 2.60 -0.57
CA GLY A 198 16.57 2.36 -1.40
C GLY A 198 16.31 2.53 -2.90
N THR A 199 17.36 2.90 -3.63
CA THR A 199 17.33 3.07 -5.09
C THR A 199 16.22 4.04 -5.55
N GLY A 200 16.20 5.26 -4.96
CA GLY A 200 15.16 6.26 -5.23
C GLY A 200 13.77 5.88 -4.73
N GLY A 201 13.69 4.98 -3.75
CA GLY A 201 12.43 4.70 -3.05
C GLY A 201 12.13 5.75 -1.99
N GLU A 202 10.86 6.07 -1.80
CA GLU A 202 10.38 7.07 -0.86
C GLU A 202 9.47 6.45 0.18
N ILE A 203 9.58 6.90 1.45
CA ILE A 203 8.67 6.52 2.53
C ILE A 203 8.25 7.80 3.27
N THR A 204 6.97 8.13 3.23
CA THR A 204 6.39 9.27 3.96
C THR A 204 5.59 8.77 5.17
N LEU A 205 5.80 9.40 6.32
CA LEU A 205 5.28 8.93 7.61
C LEU A 205 4.53 10.02 8.36
N THR A 206 3.31 9.71 8.78
CA THR A 206 2.48 10.60 9.61
C THR A 206 1.93 9.88 10.84
N GLY A 207 2.01 10.51 12.01
CA GLY A 207 1.40 9.98 13.25
C GLY A 207 2.35 9.82 14.43
N THR A 208 2.33 8.64 15.07
CA THR A 208 3.14 8.39 16.28
C THR A 208 3.77 7.00 16.31
N GLY A 209 4.97 6.90 16.84
CA GLY A 209 5.67 5.62 17.04
C GLY A 209 6.44 5.54 18.35
N ASP A 210 6.69 4.34 18.85
CA ASP A 210 7.57 4.20 20.01
C ASP A 210 9.04 4.13 19.56
N THR A 211 9.41 3.13 18.78
CA THR A 211 10.79 2.90 18.35
C THR A 211 10.87 2.67 16.84
N VAL A 212 11.86 3.32 16.21
CA VAL A 212 12.14 3.16 14.79
C VAL A 212 13.55 2.64 14.54
N SER A 213 13.70 1.83 13.50
CA SER A 213 14.96 1.57 12.83
C SER A 213 14.78 1.96 11.36
N ILE A 214 15.45 3.01 10.93
CA ILE A 214 15.30 3.57 9.59
C ILE A 214 16.63 3.49 8.88
N SER A 215 16.64 2.93 7.67
CA SER A 215 17.79 2.96 6.79
C SER A 215 17.41 3.53 5.42
N ALA A 216 18.24 4.41 4.89
CA ALA A 216 18.08 4.99 3.56
C ALA A 216 19.37 4.82 2.76
N SER A 217 19.27 4.34 1.51
CA SER A 217 20.43 4.06 0.67
C SER A 217 20.16 4.32 -0.80
N SER A 218 21.23 4.61 -1.57
CA SER A 218 21.15 4.74 -3.02
C SER A 218 20.09 5.75 -3.51
N GLY A 219 20.04 6.93 -2.88
CA GLY A 219 19.08 7.99 -3.18
C GLY A 219 17.68 7.71 -2.63
N GLY A 220 17.57 6.84 -1.63
CA GLY A 220 16.31 6.64 -0.91
C GLY A 220 16.03 7.78 0.07
N GLU A 221 14.75 8.07 0.28
CA GLU A 221 14.27 9.15 1.15
C GLU A 221 13.25 8.63 2.16
N VAL A 222 13.37 9.08 3.41
CA VAL A 222 12.36 8.83 4.46
C VAL A 222 11.96 10.15 5.09
N ASP A 223 10.75 10.62 4.80
CA ASP A 223 10.16 11.81 5.42
C ASP A 223 9.22 11.43 6.56
N GLY A 224 9.68 11.59 7.79
CA GLY A 224 8.93 11.47 9.03
C GLY A 224 8.77 12.81 9.76
N SER A 225 8.76 13.93 9.04
CA SER A 225 8.56 15.27 9.63
C SER A 225 7.24 15.41 10.38
N ASP A 226 6.22 14.62 9.99
CA ASP A 226 4.91 14.54 10.63
C ASP A 226 4.70 13.28 11.50
N LEU A 227 5.76 12.48 11.69
CA LEU A 227 5.77 11.33 12.59
C LEU A 227 6.55 11.65 13.87
N THR A 228 5.90 11.58 15.03
CA THR A 228 6.59 11.74 16.32
C THR A 228 6.96 10.39 16.92
N VAL A 229 8.26 10.17 17.19
CA VAL A 229 8.78 8.94 17.81
C VAL A 229 9.40 9.20 19.19
N LYS A 230 9.53 8.15 19.99
CA LYS A 230 10.21 8.22 21.32
C LYS A 230 11.71 8.00 21.20
N GLY A 231 12.17 7.25 20.17
CA GLY A 231 13.58 6.98 19.96
C GLY A 231 13.82 5.98 18.82
N GLY A 232 15.09 5.71 18.54
CA GLY A 232 15.46 4.72 17.51
C GLY A 232 16.85 4.90 16.92
N THR A 233 17.07 4.26 15.77
CA THR A 233 18.31 4.31 14.99
C THR A 233 18.04 4.78 13.57
N LEU A 234 18.89 5.67 13.07
CA LEU A 234 18.81 6.22 11.72
C LEU A 234 20.15 5.97 11.02
N ASP A 235 20.12 5.41 9.83
CA ASP A 235 21.31 5.14 9.01
C ASP A 235 21.06 5.62 7.57
N ALA A 236 21.79 6.63 7.13
CA ALA A 236 21.68 7.18 5.79
C ALA A 236 23.03 7.14 5.05
N ASP A 237 23.08 6.61 3.84
CA ASP A 237 24.27 6.71 3.01
C ASP A 237 24.40 8.10 2.33
N LEU A 238 25.54 8.35 1.66
CA LEU A 238 25.91 9.67 1.10
C LEU A 238 24.89 10.33 0.16
N SER A 239 23.97 9.59 -0.41
CA SER A 239 23.00 10.09 -1.38
C SER A 239 21.57 10.04 -0.88
N SER A 240 21.38 9.77 0.40
CA SER A 240 20.07 9.49 1.01
C SER A 240 19.72 10.50 2.07
N GLU A 241 18.41 10.65 2.33
CA GLU A 241 17.88 11.62 3.28
C GLU A 241 16.90 10.91 4.27
N ILE A 242 17.01 11.25 5.55
CA ILE A 242 16.08 10.84 6.59
C ILE A 242 15.70 12.06 7.44
N THR A 243 14.42 12.40 7.45
CA THR A 243 13.85 13.39 8.38
C THR A 243 12.93 12.69 9.37
N ILE A 244 13.07 12.96 10.67
CA ILE A 244 12.21 12.39 11.72
C ILE A 244 11.95 13.40 12.82
N ARG A 245 10.76 13.35 13.44
CA ARG A 245 10.45 14.14 14.64
C ARG A 245 10.57 13.27 15.89
N CYS A 246 11.32 13.73 16.91
CA CYS A 246 11.53 13.00 18.14
C CYS A 246 11.29 13.87 19.38
N ASN A 247 10.71 13.27 20.42
CA ASN A 247 10.47 13.95 21.71
C ASN A 247 11.78 14.32 22.42
N ASP A 248 12.78 13.46 22.35
CA ASP A 248 14.09 13.69 22.94
C ASP A 248 15.18 13.17 21.98
N ARG A 249 15.93 14.10 21.39
CA ARG A 249 17.00 13.78 20.42
C ARG A 249 18.06 12.80 20.98
N ARG A 250 18.25 12.77 22.32
CA ARG A 250 19.21 11.84 22.95
C ARG A 250 18.81 10.38 22.82
N ASN A 251 17.56 10.09 22.49
CA ASN A 251 17.04 8.75 22.27
C ASN A 251 17.21 8.28 20.81
N ILE A 252 17.82 9.10 19.94
CA ILE A 252 18.11 8.76 18.55
C ILE A 252 19.61 8.56 18.39
N THR A 253 19.98 7.43 17.79
CA THR A 253 21.34 7.15 17.33
C THR A 253 21.37 7.33 15.81
N CYS A 254 22.32 8.13 15.32
CA CYS A 254 22.51 8.35 13.89
C CYS A 254 23.82 7.72 13.43
N ASP A 255 23.80 7.09 12.27
CA ASP A 255 24.97 6.55 11.57
C ASP A 255 24.89 6.91 10.08
N GLY A 256 25.96 6.66 9.35
CA GLY A 256 26.01 6.93 7.93
C GLY A 256 26.61 8.31 7.59
N LYS A 257 26.58 8.64 6.30
CA LYS A 257 27.17 9.88 5.73
C LYS A 257 26.16 10.68 4.91
N GLY A 258 24.91 10.27 4.91
CA GLY A 258 23.80 10.94 4.27
C GLY A 258 23.26 12.10 5.11
N ASP A 259 22.18 12.69 4.65
CA ASP A 259 21.53 13.79 5.34
C ASP A 259 20.51 13.26 6.36
N ILE A 260 20.70 13.60 7.64
CA ILE A 260 19.79 13.18 8.72
C ILE A 260 19.35 14.42 9.49
N GLU A 261 18.06 14.74 9.41
CA GLU A 261 17.42 15.81 10.16
C GLU A 261 16.55 15.25 11.31
N ILE A 262 16.76 15.75 12.53
CA ILE A 262 15.93 15.42 13.68
C ILE A 262 15.21 16.68 14.16
N ILE A 263 13.90 16.70 13.99
CA ILE A 263 13.01 17.77 14.40
C ILE A 263 12.59 17.54 15.86
N SER A 264 12.70 18.53 16.72
CA SER A 264 12.21 18.44 18.11
C SER A 264 10.68 18.49 18.13
N ALA A 265 10.05 17.52 18.76
CA ALA A 265 8.63 17.62 19.08
C ALA A 265 8.46 18.66 20.22
N LYS A 266 7.57 19.63 19.99
CA LYS A 266 7.25 20.67 20.99
C LYS A 266 6.33 20.14 22.07
#